data_e23b360f4e4b0356a5441fd5af3d5370
#
_entry.id   e23b360f4e4b0356a5441fd5af3d5370
#
_cell.length_a   1.000
_cell.length_b   1.000
_cell.length_c   1.000
_cell.angle_alpha   90.00
_cell.angle_beta   90.00
_cell.angle_gamma   90.00
#
_symmetry.space_group_name_H-M   'P 1'
#
loop_
_entity.id
_entity.type
_entity.pdbx_description
1 polymer ?
#
loop_
_entity_poly.entity_id
_entity_poly.type
_entity_poly.pdbx_seq_one_letter_code
_entity_poly.pdbx_strand_id
1 'polypeptide(L)'
;MPNLEGKKAPDFNLPGTDGKNHSLKDYKGKTVVLYFYPKDDTPGCTKEACGFRDSFASVSKKAVVLGVSRDSLASHDKFITKYQLPFVLLSDEDTSMMKSYGAFGEKLMYGKPVMGTIRSTLVIGPDGKVLKHWSPVKGAEEHPAEVLAFLQGKSA
;
A
#
# COMPACT_ATOMS: atom_id res chain seq x y z
N MET A 1 1.61 -2.26 17.39
CA MET A 1 1.07 -3.04 16.26
C MET A 1 2.00 -4.19 15.96
N PRO A 2 1.47 -5.39 15.80
CA PRO A 2 2.35 -6.50 15.45
C PRO A 2 2.91 -6.29 14.05
N ASN A 3 4.21 -6.53 13.92
CA ASN A 3 4.90 -6.51 12.64
C ASN A 3 4.76 -7.89 12.00
N LEU A 4 4.42 -7.92 10.72
CA LEU A 4 4.15 -9.16 10.00
C LEU A 4 5.38 -9.75 9.29
N GLU A 5 6.56 -9.14 9.43
CA GLU A 5 7.77 -9.66 8.78
C GLU A 5 8.01 -11.12 9.12
N GLY A 6 8.31 -11.94 8.11
CA GLY A 6 8.55 -13.38 8.24
C GLY A 6 7.29 -14.21 8.35
N LYS A 7 6.12 -13.58 8.43
CA LYS A 7 4.85 -14.28 8.54
C LYS A 7 4.14 -14.34 7.20
N LYS A 8 3.22 -15.28 7.07
CA LYS A 8 2.37 -15.35 5.88
C LYS A 8 1.46 -14.12 5.85
N ALA A 9 1.36 -13.46 4.70
CA ALA A 9 0.48 -12.32 4.53
C ALA A 9 -0.98 -12.78 4.61
N PRO A 10 -1.86 -12.00 5.30
CA PRO A 10 -3.30 -12.31 5.32
C PRO A 10 -3.93 -12.29 3.92
N ASP A 11 -4.90 -13.16 3.69
CA ASP A 11 -5.65 -13.17 2.45
C ASP A 11 -6.50 -11.91 2.31
N PHE A 12 -6.75 -11.51 1.08
CA PHE A 12 -7.67 -10.41 0.79
C PHE A 12 -8.39 -10.67 -0.53
N ASN A 13 -9.48 -9.95 -0.76
CA ASN A 13 -10.21 -9.97 -2.03
C ASN A 13 -10.95 -8.65 -2.13
N LEU A 14 -10.43 -7.72 -2.93
CA LEU A 14 -10.95 -6.37 -3.05
C LEU A 14 -11.07 -5.94 -4.51
N PRO A 15 -12.06 -5.08 -4.82
CA PRO A 15 -12.18 -4.51 -6.16
C PRO A 15 -11.08 -3.50 -6.42
N GLY A 16 -10.59 -3.48 -7.64
CA GLY A 16 -9.54 -2.58 -8.08
C GLY A 16 -9.97 -1.68 -9.23
N THR A 17 -9.14 -0.67 -9.48
CA THR A 17 -9.39 0.34 -10.51
C THR A 17 -9.29 -0.18 -11.94
N ASP A 18 -8.80 -1.40 -12.13
CA ASP A 18 -8.75 -2.04 -13.44
C ASP A 18 -10.04 -2.82 -13.75
N GLY A 19 -11.08 -2.68 -12.93
CA GLY A 19 -12.34 -3.37 -13.11
C GLY A 19 -12.36 -4.82 -12.67
N LYS A 20 -11.30 -5.26 -11.98
CA LYS A 20 -11.16 -6.65 -11.51
C LYS A 20 -11.06 -6.70 -9.99
N ASN A 21 -11.46 -7.85 -9.43
CA ASN A 21 -11.15 -8.13 -8.03
C ASN A 21 -9.73 -8.68 -7.95
N HIS A 22 -9.03 -8.31 -6.87
CA HIS A 22 -7.66 -8.75 -6.61
C HIS A 22 -7.61 -9.50 -5.29
N SER A 23 -6.93 -10.63 -5.29
CA SER A 23 -6.70 -11.43 -4.10
C SER A 23 -5.23 -11.78 -3.99
N LEU A 24 -4.78 -12.16 -2.80
CA LEU A 24 -3.38 -12.50 -2.58
C LEU A 24 -2.92 -13.64 -3.51
N LYS A 25 -3.77 -14.64 -3.70
CA LYS A 25 -3.44 -15.81 -4.55
C LYS A 25 -3.16 -15.44 -6.00
N ASP A 26 -3.73 -14.31 -6.49
CA ASP A 26 -3.50 -13.85 -7.85
C ASP A 26 -2.05 -13.44 -8.09
N TYR A 27 -1.32 -13.20 -7.03
CA TYR A 27 0.07 -12.71 -7.07
C TYR A 27 1.09 -13.77 -6.64
N LYS A 28 0.66 -15.02 -6.52
CA LYS A 28 1.57 -16.12 -6.22
C LYS A 28 2.67 -16.20 -7.28
N GLY A 29 3.91 -16.28 -6.83
CA GLY A 29 5.05 -16.28 -7.72
C GLY A 29 5.57 -14.88 -8.05
N LYS A 30 4.93 -13.82 -7.53
CA LYS A 30 5.33 -12.44 -7.76
C LYS A 30 5.60 -11.73 -6.43
N THR A 31 6.52 -10.78 -6.45
CA THR A 31 6.72 -9.88 -5.31
C THR A 31 5.72 -8.75 -5.41
N VAL A 32 5.08 -8.39 -4.30
CA VAL A 32 4.07 -7.33 -4.26
C VAL A 32 4.47 -6.27 -3.25
N VAL A 33 4.41 -5.01 -3.68
CA VAL A 33 4.46 -3.85 -2.79
C VAL A 33 3.03 -3.45 -2.52
N LEU A 34 2.60 -3.61 -1.28
CA LEU A 34 1.24 -3.32 -0.85
C LEU A 34 1.30 -2.16 0.13
N TYR A 35 0.76 -0.99 -0.25
CA TYR A 35 0.81 0.15 0.64
C TYR A 35 -0.59 0.65 0.99
N PHE A 36 -0.76 0.97 2.28
CA PHE A 36 -2.01 1.49 2.84
C PHE A 36 -1.84 2.98 3.10
N TYR A 37 -2.84 3.78 2.71
CA TYR A 37 -2.81 5.22 2.90
C TYR A 37 -4.19 5.73 3.32
N PRO A 38 -4.26 6.89 4.04
CA PRO A 38 -5.51 7.35 4.62
C PRO A 38 -6.58 7.81 3.63
N LYS A 39 -6.22 8.58 2.61
CA LYS A 39 -7.24 9.17 1.75
C LYS A 39 -6.67 9.68 0.42
N ASP A 40 -7.40 9.39 -0.67
CA ASP A 40 -7.06 9.90 -2.00
C ASP A 40 -6.95 11.43 -2.02
N ASP A 41 -6.00 11.91 -2.83
CA ASP A 41 -5.84 13.33 -3.15
C ASP A 41 -5.65 14.24 -1.93
N THR A 42 -5.01 13.71 -0.88
CA THR A 42 -4.51 14.51 0.24
C THR A 42 -3.00 14.71 0.06
N PRO A 43 -2.40 15.76 0.68
CA PRO A 43 -1.00 16.11 0.39
C PRO A 43 0.00 14.95 0.57
N GLY A 44 -0.05 14.27 1.71
CA GLY A 44 0.88 13.16 1.96
C GLY A 44 0.65 11.97 1.07
N CYS A 45 -0.62 11.60 0.86
CA CYS A 45 -0.97 10.46 0.02
C CYS A 45 -0.65 10.73 -1.45
N THR A 46 -0.82 11.98 -1.90
CA THR A 46 -0.46 12.38 -3.26
C THR A 46 1.05 12.30 -3.47
N LYS A 47 1.85 12.79 -2.52
CA LYS A 47 3.31 12.70 -2.61
C LYS A 47 3.79 11.26 -2.64
N GLU A 48 3.22 10.40 -1.82
CA GLU A 48 3.56 8.97 -1.81
C GLU A 48 3.21 8.30 -3.14
N ALA A 49 1.99 8.52 -3.63
CA ALA A 49 1.54 7.93 -4.89
C ALA A 49 2.37 8.43 -6.08
N CYS A 50 2.65 9.73 -6.13
CA CYS A 50 3.47 10.31 -7.20
C CYS A 50 4.93 9.81 -7.12
N GLY A 51 5.44 9.56 -5.93
CA GLY A 51 6.76 8.97 -5.75
C GLY A 51 6.84 7.55 -6.31
N PHE A 52 5.82 6.73 -6.05
CA PHE A 52 5.73 5.40 -6.65
C PHE A 52 5.54 5.50 -8.17
N ARG A 53 4.75 6.47 -8.65
CA ARG A 53 4.61 6.71 -10.09
C ARG A 53 5.96 7.03 -10.73
N ASP A 54 6.71 7.94 -10.14
CA ASP A 54 7.98 8.41 -10.71
C ASP A 54 9.06 7.32 -10.70
N SER A 55 9.00 6.39 -9.75
CA SER A 55 9.93 5.25 -9.67
C SER A 55 9.37 3.97 -10.27
N PHE A 56 8.18 4.03 -10.86
CA PHE A 56 7.46 2.82 -11.30
C PHE A 56 8.24 1.98 -12.31
N ALA A 57 8.95 2.62 -13.24
CA ALA A 57 9.75 1.89 -14.23
C ALA A 57 10.78 0.97 -13.57
N SER A 58 11.37 1.42 -12.46
CA SER A 58 12.33 0.61 -11.69
C SER A 58 11.65 -0.38 -10.77
N VAL A 59 10.60 0.05 -10.07
CA VAL A 59 9.87 -0.81 -9.12
C VAL A 59 9.18 -1.96 -9.83
N SER A 60 8.55 -1.69 -10.98
CA SER A 60 7.77 -2.70 -11.71
C SER A 60 8.63 -3.82 -12.28
N LYS A 61 9.92 -3.62 -12.40
CA LYS A 61 10.85 -4.70 -12.78
C LYS A 61 11.03 -5.73 -11.68
N LYS A 62 10.75 -5.35 -10.44
CA LYS A 62 10.97 -6.19 -9.26
C LYS A 62 9.67 -6.61 -8.58
N ALA A 63 8.61 -5.83 -8.70
CA ALA A 63 7.39 -6.04 -7.93
C ALA A 63 6.16 -5.41 -8.58
N VAL A 64 5.00 -5.91 -8.20
CA VAL A 64 3.70 -5.29 -8.50
C VAL A 64 3.40 -4.29 -7.39
N VAL A 65 2.89 -3.12 -7.73
CA VAL A 65 2.50 -2.11 -6.73
C VAL A 65 0.98 -2.06 -6.62
N LEU A 66 0.47 -2.18 -5.40
CA LEU A 66 -0.95 -2.06 -5.09
C LEU A 66 -1.13 -1.05 -3.96
N GLY A 67 -1.94 -0.02 -4.19
CA GLY A 67 -2.31 0.92 -3.15
C GLY A 67 -3.69 0.59 -2.60
N VAL A 68 -3.90 0.78 -1.31
CA VAL A 68 -5.16 0.44 -0.63
C VAL A 68 -5.59 1.59 0.26
N SER A 69 -6.84 2.03 0.11
CA SER A 69 -7.46 2.95 1.05
C SER A 69 -8.95 2.63 1.20
N ARG A 70 -9.63 3.36 2.10
CA ARG A 70 -11.07 3.20 2.32
C ARG A 70 -11.91 3.91 1.27
N ASP A 71 -11.28 4.68 0.40
CA ASP A 71 -11.99 5.44 -0.62
C ASP A 71 -12.70 4.52 -1.61
N SER A 72 -13.76 5.05 -2.23
CA SER A 72 -14.51 4.31 -3.24
C SER A 72 -13.70 4.15 -4.53
N LEU A 73 -14.13 3.22 -5.38
CA LEU A 73 -13.52 3.08 -6.71
C LEU A 73 -13.65 4.35 -7.54
N ALA A 74 -14.77 5.08 -7.39
CA ALA A 74 -14.96 6.35 -8.11
C ALA A 74 -13.91 7.37 -7.68
N SER A 75 -13.61 7.46 -6.37
CA SER A 75 -12.56 8.33 -5.85
C SER A 75 -11.19 7.91 -6.39
N HIS A 76 -10.89 6.60 -6.34
CA HIS A 76 -9.65 6.05 -6.86
C HIS A 76 -9.45 6.35 -8.35
N ASP A 77 -10.51 6.22 -9.15
CA ASP A 77 -10.43 6.51 -10.59
C ASP A 77 -10.07 7.97 -10.85
N LYS A 78 -10.65 8.90 -10.07
CA LYS A 78 -10.31 10.32 -10.17
C LYS A 78 -8.85 10.56 -9.78
N PHE A 79 -8.38 9.91 -8.73
CA PHE A 79 -7.01 10.05 -8.25
C PHE A 79 -6.01 9.55 -9.30
N ILE A 80 -6.26 8.37 -9.86
CA ILE A 80 -5.42 7.80 -10.93
C ILE A 80 -5.38 8.74 -12.14
N THR A 81 -6.53 9.23 -12.57
CA THR A 81 -6.61 10.10 -13.75
C THR A 81 -5.88 11.41 -13.51
N LYS A 82 -6.09 12.03 -12.34
CA LYS A 82 -5.51 13.33 -12.01
C LYS A 82 -3.98 13.29 -11.99
N TYR A 83 -3.40 12.23 -11.46
CA TYR A 83 -1.94 12.13 -11.29
C TYR A 83 -1.29 11.09 -12.20
N GLN A 84 -2.05 10.48 -13.10
CA GLN A 84 -1.56 9.49 -14.06
C GLN A 84 -0.82 8.35 -13.35
N LEU A 85 -1.46 7.77 -12.36
CA LEU A 85 -0.87 6.68 -11.58
C LEU A 85 -0.88 5.38 -12.39
N PRO A 86 0.27 4.71 -12.58
CA PRO A 86 0.38 3.53 -13.45
C PRO A 86 0.09 2.20 -12.75
N PHE A 87 -0.41 2.23 -11.53
CA PHE A 87 -0.66 1.02 -10.75
C PHE A 87 -2.11 0.99 -10.24
N VAL A 88 -2.54 -0.19 -9.80
CA VAL A 88 -3.90 -0.42 -9.34
C VAL A 88 -4.09 0.09 -7.92
N LEU A 89 -5.23 0.72 -7.67
CA LEU A 89 -5.69 1.07 -6.34
C LEU A 89 -6.86 0.17 -5.97
N LEU A 90 -6.84 -0.39 -4.77
CA LEU A 90 -7.87 -1.26 -4.23
C LEU A 90 -8.74 -0.49 -3.23
N SER A 91 -10.04 -0.77 -3.25
CA SER A 91 -11.01 -0.12 -2.36
C SER A 91 -11.36 -1.05 -1.20
N ASP A 92 -11.04 -0.64 0.02
CA ASP A 92 -11.30 -1.38 1.27
C ASP A 92 -12.27 -0.56 2.13
N GLU A 93 -13.49 -0.35 1.62
CA GLU A 93 -14.45 0.54 2.26
C GLU A 93 -14.85 0.12 3.67
N ASP A 94 -14.90 -1.17 3.95
CA ASP A 94 -15.25 -1.69 5.28
C ASP A 94 -14.04 -1.90 6.20
N THR A 95 -12.83 -1.57 5.73
CA THR A 95 -11.57 -1.67 6.48
C THR A 95 -11.17 -3.08 6.92
N SER A 96 -11.80 -4.12 6.40
CA SER A 96 -11.50 -5.50 6.81
C SER A 96 -10.07 -5.91 6.47
N MET A 97 -9.58 -5.56 5.27
CA MET A 97 -8.20 -5.83 4.90
C MET A 97 -7.22 -5.01 5.73
N MET A 98 -7.51 -3.72 5.93
CA MET A 98 -6.67 -2.86 6.76
C MET A 98 -6.50 -3.43 8.17
N LYS A 99 -7.59 -3.91 8.76
CA LYS A 99 -7.54 -4.50 10.10
C LYS A 99 -6.69 -5.76 10.13
N SER A 100 -6.85 -6.64 9.14
CA SER A 100 -6.08 -7.88 9.10
C SER A 100 -4.59 -7.65 8.91
N TYR A 101 -4.21 -6.55 8.27
CA TYR A 101 -2.82 -6.18 8.04
C TYR A 101 -2.25 -5.25 9.11
N GLY A 102 -3.03 -4.89 10.12
CA GLY A 102 -2.60 -3.96 11.15
C GLY A 102 -2.49 -2.51 10.67
N ALA A 103 -3.16 -2.18 9.57
CA ALA A 103 -3.11 -0.84 8.96
C ALA A 103 -4.30 0.04 9.35
N PHE A 104 -5.11 -0.40 10.32
CA PHE A 104 -6.22 0.35 10.86
C PHE A 104 -6.24 0.21 12.37
N GLY A 105 -6.29 1.32 13.08
CA GLY A 105 -6.28 1.30 14.52
C GLY A 105 -6.27 2.70 15.11
N GLU A 106 -5.96 2.79 16.41
CA GLU A 106 -5.88 4.07 17.10
C GLU A 106 -4.62 4.82 16.73
N LYS A 107 -4.77 6.10 16.41
CA LYS A 107 -3.67 7.00 16.16
C LYS A 107 -3.98 8.36 16.77
N LEU A 108 -2.93 9.15 17.03
CA LEU A 108 -3.10 10.51 17.55
C LEU A 108 -3.28 11.49 16.40
N MET A 109 -4.30 12.34 16.51
CA MET A 109 -4.54 13.43 15.57
C MET A 109 -4.83 14.68 16.40
N TYR A 110 -3.97 15.68 16.27
CA TYR A 110 -4.04 16.90 17.10
C TYR A 110 -4.07 16.57 18.60
N GLY A 111 -3.28 15.56 19.01
CA GLY A 111 -3.18 15.14 20.40
C GLY A 111 -4.34 14.29 20.93
N LYS A 112 -5.32 13.97 20.08
CA LYS A 112 -6.48 13.17 20.47
C LYS A 112 -6.44 11.78 19.82
N PRO A 113 -6.82 10.71 20.54
CA PRO A 113 -6.89 9.39 19.93
C PRO A 113 -8.08 9.30 18.97
N VAL A 114 -7.82 8.82 17.76
CA VAL A 114 -8.85 8.57 16.76
C VAL A 114 -8.59 7.22 16.09
N MET A 115 -9.66 6.57 15.63
CA MET A 115 -9.52 5.36 14.82
C MET A 115 -9.34 5.76 13.36
N GLY A 116 -8.37 5.18 12.70
CA GLY A 116 -8.13 5.50 11.30
C GLY A 116 -7.05 4.63 10.67
N THR A 117 -6.77 4.91 9.40
CA THR A 117 -5.75 4.20 8.65
C THR A 117 -4.37 4.58 9.18
N ILE A 118 -3.56 3.57 9.43
CA ILE A 118 -2.14 3.72 9.74
C ILE A 118 -1.38 3.54 8.45
N ARG A 119 -0.70 4.61 8.00
CA ARG A 119 0.11 4.54 6.78
C ARG A 119 1.17 3.48 6.96
N SER A 120 1.14 2.47 6.10
CA SER A 120 2.03 1.33 6.21
C SER A 120 2.27 0.70 4.84
N THR A 121 3.38 -0.02 4.70
CA THR A 121 3.72 -0.70 3.46
C THR A 121 4.32 -2.05 3.79
N LEU A 122 3.95 -3.05 3.00
CA LEU A 122 4.52 -4.38 3.09
C LEU A 122 5.10 -4.77 1.74
N VAL A 123 6.22 -5.49 1.76
CA VAL A 123 6.71 -6.20 0.59
C VAL A 123 6.45 -7.67 0.83
N ILE A 124 5.64 -8.27 -0.03
CA ILE A 124 5.23 -9.67 0.06
C ILE A 124 5.98 -10.45 -1.00
N GLY A 125 6.68 -11.52 -0.60
CA GLY A 125 7.45 -12.34 -1.53
C GLY A 125 6.59 -13.28 -2.36
N PRO A 126 7.21 -13.95 -3.34
CA PRO A 126 6.49 -14.87 -4.24
C PRO A 126 5.80 -16.04 -3.54
N ASP A 127 6.26 -16.41 -2.34
CA ASP A 127 5.67 -17.48 -1.53
C ASP A 127 4.56 -16.97 -0.60
N GLY A 128 4.23 -15.68 -0.65
CA GLY A 128 3.20 -15.10 0.21
C GLY A 128 3.68 -14.66 1.59
N LYS A 129 4.97 -14.77 1.87
CA LYS A 129 5.52 -14.31 3.15
C LYS A 129 5.93 -12.84 3.08
N VAL A 130 5.72 -12.13 4.18
CA VAL A 130 6.09 -10.71 4.28
C VAL A 130 7.61 -10.59 4.44
N LEU A 131 8.24 -9.93 3.49
CA LEU A 131 9.69 -9.71 3.49
C LEU A 131 10.08 -8.46 4.28
N LYS A 132 9.22 -7.43 4.23
CA LYS A 132 9.46 -6.16 4.92
C LYS A 132 8.13 -5.52 5.27
N HIS A 133 8.07 -4.87 6.43
CA HIS A 133 6.86 -4.20 6.90
C HIS A 133 7.25 -2.88 7.57
N TRP A 134 6.88 -1.77 6.92
CA TRP A 134 7.02 -0.42 7.50
C TRP A 134 5.67 -0.04 8.11
N SER A 135 5.62 0.13 9.42
CA SER A 135 4.39 0.53 10.12
C SER A 135 4.74 1.24 11.43
N PRO A 136 4.44 2.54 11.55
CA PRO A 136 3.94 3.42 10.50
C PRO A 136 5.03 3.85 9.52
N VAL A 137 4.62 4.32 8.34
CA VAL A 137 5.49 5.01 7.39
C VAL A 137 5.69 6.43 7.91
N LYS A 138 6.92 6.83 8.14
CA LYS A 138 7.22 8.12 8.78
C LYS A 138 7.25 9.28 7.81
N GLY A 139 7.75 9.07 6.59
CA GLY A 139 7.83 10.11 5.57
C GLY A 139 7.20 9.64 4.28
N ALA A 140 6.00 10.14 3.96
CA ALA A 140 5.28 9.71 2.76
C ALA A 140 6.05 10.05 1.48
N GLU A 141 6.72 11.20 1.44
CA GLU A 141 7.44 11.66 0.25
C GLU A 141 8.68 10.81 -0.03
N GLU A 142 9.45 10.46 1.01
CA GLU A 142 10.69 9.70 0.88
C GLU A 142 10.47 8.20 0.80
N HIS A 143 9.30 7.73 1.21
CA HIS A 143 9.04 6.31 1.36
C HIS A 143 9.16 5.50 0.06
N PRO A 144 8.68 5.97 -1.10
CA PRO A 144 8.86 5.21 -2.34
C PRO A 144 10.32 4.90 -2.65
N ALA A 145 11.25 5.83 -2.35
CA ALA A 145 12.68 5.58 -2.52
C ALA A 145 13.20 4.50 -1.56
N GLU A 146 12.67 4.47 -0.33
CA GLU A 146 13.02 3.43 0.64
C GLU A 146 12.58 2.04 0.14
N VAL A 147 11.38 1.96 -0.42
CA VAL A 147 10.84 0.71 -0.96
C VAL A 147 11.69 0.23 -2.14
N LEU A 148 12.01 1.14 -3.05
CA LEU A 148 12.86 0.80 -4.20
C LEU A 148 14.23 0.30 -3.75
N ALA A 149 14.86 0.97 -2.78
CA ALA A 149 16.14 0.55 -2.24
C ALA A 149 16.07 -0.87 -1.67
N PHE A 150 15.01 -1.18 -0.94
CA PHE A 150 14.80 -2.52 -0.40
C PHE A 150 14.69 -3.56 -1.53
N LEU A 151 13.91 -3.26 -2.57
CA LEU A 151 13.72 -4.19 -3.69
C LEU A 151 15.02 -4.43 -4.47
N GLN A 152 15.92 -3.44 -4.49
CA GLN A 152 17.22 -3.55 -5.14
C GLN A 152 18.27 -4.23 -4.26
N GLY A 153 17.89 -4.70 -3.07
CA GLY A 153 18.82 -5.36 -2.14
C GLY A 153 19.68 -4.40 -1.34
N LYS A 154 19.35 -3.12 -1.34
CA LYS A 154 20.07 -2.11 -0.56
C LYS A 154 19.46 -2.00 0.84
N SER A 155 20.28 -1.59 1.81
CA SER A 155 19.77 -1.31 3.15
C SER A 155 18.80 -0.13 3.09
N ALA A 156 17.65 -0.33 3.69
CA ALA A 156 16.63 0.71 3.74
C ALA A 156 16.68 1.45 5.07
#